data_466447344049faf506d998b7ac2fbac7
#
_entry.id   466447344049faf506d998b7ac2fbac7
#
_cell.length_a   1.000
_cell.length_b   1.000
_cell.length_c   1.000
_cell.angle_alpha   90.00
_cell.angle_beta   90.00
_cell.angle_gamma   90.00
#
_symmetry.space_group_name_H-M   'P 1'
#
loop_
_entity.id
_entity.type
_entity.pdbx_description
1 polymer ?
#
loop_
_entity_poly.entity_id
_entity_poly.type
_entity_poly.pdbx_seq_one_letter_code
_entity_poly.pdbx_strand_id
1 'polypeptide(L)'
;CPRTGGRIIHHPDGTWEAAQPLADGTIFRRPEPTWTITPEGIHTPTNDIAPLALKLPGTANRGNATQAVAAAVECFGIPLDVAVSAVETVDDVAGRYSTLRLGNRDIHLLLAKNPAGWQEAMSMVDRTADGLVIAVNGQVADGEDLSWLWDVRFEDFGELAVKASGERGTDLAVRLTYADIQHELVPNMMDAVLACPEGRVEVLANYTAFRDLKRALVRRIEAETH
;
A
#
# COMPACT_ATOMS: atom_id res chain seq x y z
N CYS A 1 -24.76 5.53 -9.93
CA CYS A 1 -24.94 4.35 -10.81
C CYS A 1 -24.74 4.77 -12.27
N PRO A 2 -23.83 4.15 -13.01
CA PRO A 2 -23.56 4.51 -14.42
C PRO A 2 -24.71 4.14 -15.36
N ARG A 3 -25.65 3.32 -14.90
CA ARG A 3 -26.79 2.87 -15.70
C ARG A 3 -28.07 3.65 -15.43
N THR A 4 -28.28 4.10 -14.19
CA THR A 4 -29.51 4.81 -13.79
C THR A 4 -29.30 6.27 -13.47
N GLY A 5 -28.04 6.74 -13.30
CA GLY A 5 -27.71 8.06 -12.75
C GLY A 5 -28.02 8.23 -11.25
N GLY A 6 -28.68 7.24 -10.63
CA GLY A 6 -29.08 7.27 -9.23
C GLY A 6 -27.95 6.87 -8.26
N ARG A 7 -28.29 6.75 -6.97
CA ARG A 7 -27.35 6.35 -5.91
C ARG A 7 -26.93 4.89 -6.06
N ILE A 8 -25.72 4.59 -5.58
CA ILE A 8 -25.25 3.23 -5.30
C ILE A 8 -25.35 3.00 -3.78
N ILE A 9 -25.86 1.85 -3.40
CA ILE A 9 -25.88 1.36 -2.03
C ILE A 9 -24.70 0.41 -1.88
N HIS A 10 -23.82 0.67 -0.93
CA HIS A 10 -22.71 -0.22 -0.55
C HIS A 10 -23.09 -1.00 0.71
N HIS A 11 -22.84 -2.30 0.68
CA HIS A 11 -23.11 -3.21 1.79
C HIS A 11 -21.83 -3.53 2.58
N PRO A 12 -21.95 -3.92 3.86
CA PRO A 12 -20.78 -4.25 4.69
C PRO A 12 -19.93 -5.42 4.17
N ASP A 13 -20.52 -6.33 3.39
CA ASP A 13 -19.85 -7.46 2.74
C ASP A 13 -19.04 -7.07 1.49
N GLY A 14 -18.99 -5.77 1.17
CA GLY A 14 -18.31 -5.23 -0.02
C GLY A 14 -19.10 -5.35 -1.31
N THR A 15 -20.32 -5.88 -1.30
CA THR A 15 -21.23 -5.83 -2.43
C THR A 15 -21.82 -4.43 -2.61
N TRP A 16 -22.37 -4.16 -3.78
CA TRP A 16 -23.07 -2.91 -4.06
C TRP A 16 -24.17 -3.11 -5.09
N GLU A 17 -25.18 -2.28 -5.02
CA GLU A 17 -26.27 -2.25 -6.00
C GLU A 17 -26.81 -0.84 -6.23
N ALA A 18 -27.49 -0.67 -7.37
CA ALA A 18 -28.20 0.57 -7.65
C ALA A 18 -29.46 0.69 -6.77
N ALA A 19 -29.69 1.86 -6.19
CA ALA A 19 -30.88 2.14 -5.40
C ALA A 19 -32.18 2.14 -6.25
N GLN A 20 -32.06 2.23 -7.57
CA GLN A 20 -33.18 2.27 -8.50
C GLN A 20 -33.03 1.17 -9.57
N PRO A 21 -34.11 0.49 -9.94
CA PRO A 21 -34.08 -0.50 -11.01
C PRO A 21 -33.77 0.13 -12.36
N LEU A 22 -33.30 -0.66 -13.30
CA LEU A 22 -33.19 -0.37 -14.71
C LEU A 22 -34.61 -0.32 -15.36
N ALA A 23 -34.70 0.11 -16.60
CA ALA A 23 -35.93 0.19 -17.33
C ALA A 23 -36.65 -1.17 -17.50
N ASP A 24 -35.90 -2.27 -17.47
CA ASP A 24 -36.41 -3.65 -17.53
C ASP A 24 -36.79 -4.23 -16.15
N GLY A 25 -36.72 -3.40 -15.09
CA GLY A 25 -37.01 -3.81 -13.71
C GLY A 25 -35.87 -4.53 -12.98
N THR A 26 -34.74 -4.80 -13.64
CA THR A 26 -33.59 -5.42 -12.99
C THR A 26 -32.79 -4.42 -12.17
N ILE A 27 -32.09 -4.91 -11.14
CA ILE A 27 -31.19 -4.06 -10.33
C ILE A 27 -29.76 -4.22 -10.84
N PHE A 28 -29.14 -3.11 -11.21
CA PHE A 28 -27.70 -3.09 -11.52
C PHE A 28 -26.90 -3.26 -10.25
N ARG A 29 -26.16 -4.34 -10.16
CA ARG A 29 -25.39 -4.71 -8.97
C ARG A 29 -23.99 -5.16 -9.32
N ARG A 30 -23.14 -5.32 -8.28
CA ARG A 30 -21.82 -5.88 -8.44
C ARG A 30 -21.93 -7.27 -9.07
N PRO A 31 -21.23 -7.53 -10.20
CA PRO A 31 -21.18 -8.87 -10.77
C PRO A 31 -20.56 -9.85 -9.78
N GLU A 32 -21.04 -11.10 -9.83
CA GLU A 32 -20.38 -12.20 -9.10
C GLU A 32 -18.99 -12.40 -9.68
N PRO A 33 -17.93 -12.37 -8.84
CA PRO A 33 -16.58 -12.59 -9.32
C PRO A 33 -16.37 -14.05 -9.71
N THR A 34 -15.82 -14.30 -10.88
CA THR A 34 -15.45 -15.64 -11.33
C THR A 34 -14.07 -16.06 -10.85
N TRP A 35 -13.20 -15.10 -10.62
CA TRP A 35 -11.89 -15.25 -9.99
C TRP A 35 -11.88 -14.55 -8.65
N THR A 36 -11.46 -15.24 -7.59
CA THR A 36 -11.36 -14.64 -6.25
C THR A 36 -10.05 -14.97 -5.59
N ILE A 37 -9.70 -14.24 -4.54
CA ILE A 37 -8.50 -14.47 -3.74
C ILE A 37 -8.88 -14.65 -2.28
N THR A 38 -8.38 -15.71 -1.66
CA THR A 38 -8.51 -16.00 -0.23
C THR A 38 -7.12 -16.21 0.37
N PRO A 39 -6.97 -16.38 1.68
CA PRO A 39 -5.68 -16.74 2.27
C PRO A 39 -5.06 -18.00 1.65
N GLU A 40 -5.87 -18.97 1.24
CA GLU A 40 -5.43 -20.25 0.66
C GLU A 40 -4.86 -20.08 -0.76
N GLY A 41 -5.33 -19.10 -1.52
CA GLY A 41 -4.88 -18.87 -2.89
C GLY A 41 -5.92 -18.25 -3.81
N ILE A 42 -5.64 -18.33 -5.11
CA ILE A 42 -6.51 -17.87 -6.19
C ILE A 42 -7.53 -18.97 -6.49
N HIS A 43 -8.81 -18.62 -6.41
CA HIS A 43 -9.92 -19.48 -6.82
C HIS A 43 -10.29 -19.17 -8.27
N THR A 44 -10.30 -20.21 -9.10
CA THR A 44 -10.62 -20.13 -10.53
C THR A 44 -12.11 -20.35 -10.78
N PRO A 45 -12.62 -20.01 -11.99
CA PRO A 45 -14.00 -20.33 -12.39
C PRO A 45 -14.34 -21.83 -12.38
N THR A 46 -13.32 -22.68 -12.46
CA THR A 46 -13.46 -24.16 -12.43
C THR A 46 -13.41 -24.75 -11.01
N ASN A 47 -13.41 -23.90 -9.99
CA ASN A 47 -13.27 -24.24 -8.57
C ASN A 47 -11.91 -24.84 -8.18
N ASP A 48 -10.90 -24.72 -9.01
CA ASP A 48 -9.52 -25.02 -8.61
C ASP A 48 -8.97 -23.93 -7.70
N ILE A 49 -8.09 -24.30 -6.77
CA ILE A 49 -7.39 -23.36 -5.91
C ILE A 49 -5.91 -23.42 -6.24
N ALA A 50 -5.36 -22.29 -6.73
CA ALA A 50 -3.94 -22.13 -6.95
C ALA A 50 -3.32 -21.39 -5.76
N PRO A 51 -2.45 -22.05 -4.95
CA PRO A 51 -1.71 -21.36 -3.89
C PRO A 51 -0.93 -20.18 -4.46
N LEU A 52 -0.84 -19.09 -3.68
CA LEU A 52 -0.15 -17.86 -4.10
C LEU A 52 0.77 -17.34 -3.00
N ALA A 53 2.08 -17.41 -3.25
CA ALA A 53 3.14 -16.98 -2.34
C ALA A 53 3.88 -15.74 -2.90
N LEU A 54 3.26 -14.56 -2.79
CA LEU A 54 3.86 -13.32 -3.28
C LEU A 54 5.00 -12.84 -2.38
N LYS A 55 6.05 -12.32 -2.98
CA LYS A 55 7.09 -11.54 -2.30
C LYS A 55 6.60 -10.14 -1.94
N LEU A 56 5.65 -9.59 -2.70
CA LEU A 56 5.04 -8.30 -2.44
C LEU A 56 3.99 -8.41 -1.33
N PRO A 57 4.07 -7.60 -0.27
CA PRO A 57 3.11 -7.61 0.83
C PRO A 57 1.78 -6.96 0.43
N GLY A 58 0.75 -7.23 1.24
CA GLY A 58 -0.52 -6.53 1.21
C GLY A 58 -1.62 -7.19 0.37
N THR A 59 -2.86 -6.90 0.76
CA THR A 59 -4.07 -7.45 0.16
C THR A 59 -4.28 -6.94 -1.27
N ALA A 60 -3.94 -5.66 -1.51
CA ALA A 60 -4.03 -5.07 -2.84
C ALA A 60 -3.12 -5.77 -3.85
N ASN A 61 -1.89 -6.13 -3.45
CA ASN A 61 -0.97 -6.87 -4.33
C ASN A 61 -1.47 -8.27 -4.63
N ARG A 62 -2.08 -8.96 -3.66
CA ARG A 62 -2.72 -10.26 -3.91
C ARG A 62 -3.88 -10.13 -4.91
N GLY A 63 -4.72 -9.10 -4.78
CA GLY A 63 -5.78 -8.80 -5.74
C GLY A 63 -5.25 -8.48 -7.14
N ASN A 64 -4.20 -7.65 -7.24
CA ASN A 64 -3.56 -7.30 -8.51
C ASN A 64 -2.94 -8.55 -9.18
N ALA A 65 -2.25 -9.40 -8.43
CA ALA A 65 -1.69 -10.65 -8.93
C ALA A 65 -2.79 -11.59 -9.45
N THR A 66 -3.90 -11.71 -8.71
CA THR A 66 -5.06 -12.51 -9.16
C THR A 66 -5.62 -12.01 -10.48
N GLN A 67 -5.77 -10.68 -10.63
CA GLN A 67 -6.23 -10.08 -11.90
C GLN A 67 -5.25 -10.33 -13.05
N ALA A 68 -3.94 -10.24 -12.79
CA ALA A 68 -2.91 -10.51 -13.79
C ALA A 68 -2.93 -11.98 -14.22
N VAL A 69 -3.04 -12.91 -13.26
CA VAL A 69 -3.17 -14.35 -13.54
C VAL A 69 -4.45 -14.63 -14.32
N ALA A 70 -5.59 -14.11 -13.90
CA ALA A 70 -6.85 -14.28 -14.60
C ALA A 70 -6.76 -13.78 -16.05
N ALA A 71 -6.17 -12.60 -16.28
CA ALA A 71 -5.99 -12.07 -17.62
C ALA A 71 -5.04 -12.94 -18.47
N ALA A 72 -3.94 -13.44 -17.88
CA ALA A 72 -3.01 -14.32 -18.57
C ALA A 72 -3.68 -15.63 -19.03
N VAL A 73 -4.45 -16.22 -18.15
CA VAL A 73 -5.17 -17.49 -18.45
C VAL A 73 -6.30 -17.26 -19.46
N GLU A 74 -7.22 -16.32 -19.18
CA GLU A 74 -8.43 -16.14 -19.97
C GLU A 74 -8.19 -15.48 -21.33
N CYS A 75 -7.28 -14.51 -21.41
CA CYS A 75 -7.06 -13.74 -22.63
C CYS A 75 -5.92 -14.30 -23.50
N PHE A 76 -4.94 -14.96 -22.88
CA PHE A 76 -3.72 -15.40 -23.60
C PHE A 76 -3.52 -16.92 -23.57
N GLY A 77 -4.36 -17.67 -22.85
CA GLY A 77 -4.27 -19.14 -22.77
C GLY A 77 -3.01 -19.64 -22.05
N ILE A 78 -2.40 -18.81 -21.20
CA ILE A 78 -1.24 -19.21 -20.41
C ILE A 78 -1.68 -20.24 -19.36
N PRO A 79 -0.96 -21.36 -19.17
CA PRO A 79 -1.27 -22.30 -18.10
C PRO A 79 -1.25 -21.64 -16.73
N LEU A 80 -2.20 -22.03 -15.84
CA LEU A 80 -2.40 -21.42 -14.54
C LEU A 80 -1.14 -21.43 -13.67
N ASP A 81 -0.45 -22.57 -13.61
CA ASP A 81 0.79 -22.75 -12.84
C ASP A 81 1.91 -21.83 -13.35
N VAL A 82 2.03 -21.64 -14.66
CA VAL A 82 3.00 -20.73 -15.27
C VAL A 82 2.68 -19.28 -14.91
N ALA A 83 1.40 -18.89 -15.00
CA ALA A 83 0.97 -17.53 -14.67
C ALA A 83 1.18 -17.21 -13.18
N VAL A 84 0.86 -18.16 -12.28
CA VAL A 84 1.09 -18.02 -10.84
C VAL A 84 2.58 -17.91 -10.54
N SER A 85 3.40 -18.83 -11.05
CA SER A 85 4.85 -18.77 -10.85
C SER A 85 5.47 -17.46 -11.33
N ALA A 86 4.97 -16.91 -12.43
CA ALA A 86 5.46 -15.63 -12.95
C ALA A 86 5.20 -14.46 -11.99
N VAL A 87 4.00 -14.34 -11.43
CA VAL A 87 3.68 -13.24 -10.49
C VAL A 87 4.41 -13.38 -9.15
N GLU A 88 4.77 -14.59 -8.74
CA GLU A 88 5.56 -14.85 -7.52
C GLU A 88 7.03 -14.42 -7.64
N THR A 89 7.54 -14.23 -8.87
CA THR A 89 8.90 -13.72 -9.06
C THR A 89 9.04 -12.21 -8.78
N VAL A 90 7.91 -11.47 -8.81
CA VAL A 90 7.89 -10.03 -8.66
C VAL A 90 8.20 -9.64 -7.22
N ASP A 91 9.28 -8.91 -7.00
CA ASP A 91 9.77 -8.47 -5.68
C ASP A 91 9.87 -6.95 -5.53
N ASP A 92 9.76 -6.20 -6.62
CA ASP A 92 9.69 -4.72 -6.63
C ASP A 92 8.52 -4.28 -7.52
N VAL A 93 7.78 -3.30 -7.08
CA VAL A 93 6.85 -2.55 -7.93
C VAL A 93 7.37 -1.12 -8.01
N ALA A 94 7.92 -0.78 -9.16
CA ALA A 94 8.54 0.51 -9.41
C ALA A 94 7.70 1.68 -8.86
N GLY A 95 8.26 2.42 -7.90
CA GLY A 95 7.64 3.57 -7.28
C GLY A 95 6.50 3.28 -6.28
N ARG A 96 6.34 2.04 -5.78
CA ARG A 96 5.32 1.71 -4.76
C ARG A 96 5.84 0.94 -3.56
N TYR A 97 6.76 0.02 -3.79
CA TYR A 97 7.41 -0.77 -2.75
C TYR A 97 8.87 -0.96 -3.13
N SER A 98 9.76 -0.87 -2.17
CA SER A 98 11.20 -1.10 -2.38
C SER A 98 11.85 -1.51 -1.08
N THR A 99 12.74 -2.49 -1.15
CA THR A 99 13.60 -2.88 -0.03
C THR A 99 15.04 -2.46 -0.34
N LEU A 100 15.69 -1.78 0.60
CA LEU A 100 17.07 -1.32 0.50
C LEU A 100 17.81 -1.68 1.78
N ARG A 101 19.12 -1.94 1.68
CA ARG A 101 19.97 -2.18 2.83
C ARG A 101 21.00 -1.07 2.98
N LEU A 102 21.05 -0.46 4.16
CA LEU A 102 22.04 0.56 4.53
C LEU A 102 22.71 0.16 5.85
N GLY A 103 23.95 -0.28 5.79
CA GLY A 103 24.66 -0.86 6.95
C GLY A 103 23.89 -2.07 7.49
N ASN A 104 23.51 -2.02 8.77
CA ASN A 104 22.73 -3.06 9.44
C ASN A 104 21.21 -2.78 9.47
N ARG A 105 20.72 -1.89 8.62
CA ARG A 105 19.29 -1.59 8.48
C ARG A 105 18.73 -2.16 7.20
N ASP A 106 17.66 -2.95 7.32
CA ASP A 106 16.84 -3.41 6.22
C ASP A 106 15.62 -2.46 6.09
N ILE A 107 15.65 -1.60 5.08
CA ILE A 107 14.73 -0.47 4.93
C ILE A 107 13.63 -0.85 3.93
N HIS A 108 12.39 -0.89 4.39
CA HIS A 108 11.21 -1.21 3.60
C HIS A 108 10.43 0.07 3.32
N LEU A 109 10.46 0.54 2.06
CA LEU A 109 9.76 1.75 1.64
C LEU A 109 8.40 1.39 1.04
N LEU A 110 7.36 2.02 1.56
CA LEU A 110 5.97 1.88 1.14
C LEU A 110 5.45 3.23 0.67
N LEU A 111 4.94 3.28 -0.56
CA LEU A 111 4.29 4.47 -1.11
C LEU A 111 2.80 4.46 -0.78
N ALA A 112 2.30 5.59 -0.27
CA ALA A 112 0.88 5.87 -0.12
C ALA A 112 0.51 7.23 -0.74
N LYS A 113 -0.56 7.30 -1.53
CA LYS A 113 -0.96 8.53 -2.26
C LYS A 113 -2.24 9.18 -1.77
N ASN A 114 -3.10 8.42 -1.15
CA ASN A 114 -4.41 8.86 -0.69
C ASN A 114 -4.80 8.09 0.57
N PRO A 115 -5.84 8.48 1.32
CA PRO A 115 -6.20 7.84 2.58
C PRO A 115 -6.36 6.31 2.49
N ALA A 116 -6.98 5.79 1.43
CA ALA A 116 -7.12 4.35 1.24
C ALA A 116 -5.76 3.66 1.04
N GLY A 117 -4.86 4.27 0.26
CA GLY A 117 -3.49 3.80 0.07
C GLY A 117 -2.67 3.86 1.37
N TRP A 118 -2.89 4.85 2.23
CA TRP A 118 -2.29 4.92 3.55
C TRP A 118 -2.76 3.78 4.45
N GLN A 119 -4.08 3.48 4.48
CA GLN A 119 -4.60 2.35 5.25
C GLN A 119 -4.01 1.01 4.78
N GLU A 120 -3.91 0.82 3.47
CA GLU A 120 -3.28 -0.39 2.90
C GLU A 120 -1.79 -0.46 3.27
N ALA A 121 -1.02 0.64 3.08
CA ALA A 121 0.40 0.68 3.44
C ALA A 121 0.61 0.43 4.95
N MET A 122 -0.22 1.00 5.80
CA MET A 122 -0.20 0.76 7.24
C MET A 122 -0.48 -0.70 7.61
N SER A 123 -1.34 -1.39 6.85
CA SER A 123 -1.61 -2.82 7.05
C SER A 123 -0.44 -3.72 6.69
N MET A 124 0.49 -3.22 5.87
CA MET A 124 1.70 -3.93 5.43
C MET A 124 2.89 -3.74 6.38
N VAL A 125 2.84 -2.74 7.26
CA VAL A 125 3.91 -2.47 8.23
C VAL A 125 4.06 -3.64 9.19
N ASP A 126 5.28 -4.13 9.32
CA ASP A 126 5.63 -5.11 10.34
C ASP A 126 5.60 -4.44 11.73
N ARG A 127 4.68 -4.89 12.58
CA ARG A 127 4.52 -4.34 13.93
C ARG A 127 5.68 -4.71 14.88
N THR A 128 6.56 -5.61 14.45
CA THR A 128 7.76 -6.00 15.18
C THR A 128 9.03 -5.31 14.66
N ALA A 129 8.90 -4.38 13.71
CA ALA A 129 10.01 -3.62 13.16
C ALA A 129 10.70 -2.80 14.25
N ASP A 130 12.01 -2.63 14.10
CA ASP A 130 12.87 -1.90 15.04
C ASP A 130 12.69 -0.37 14.92
N GLY A 131 12.15 0.11 13.79
CA GLY A 131 11.86 1.52 13.56
C GLY A 131 10.75 1.76 12.54
N LEU A 132 10.04 2.89 12.72
CA LEU A 132 9.01 3.36 11.81
C LEU A 132 9.24 4.84 11.48
N VAL A 133 9.40 5.12 10.19
CA VAL A 133 9.44 6.49 9.66
C VAL A 133 8.19 6.76 8.86
N ILE A 134 7.52 7.87 9.11
CA ILE A 134 6.44 8.37 8.26
C ILE A 134 6.89 9.70 7.68
N ALA A 135 6.93 9.83 6.36
CA ALA A 135 7.42 11.01 5.66
C ALA A 135 6.36 11.60 4.74
N VAL A 136 6.07 12.89 4.91
CA VAL A 136 5.09 13.62 4.11
C VAL A 136 5.72 14.88 3.54
N ASN A 137 5.67 15.02 2.22
CA ASN A 137 6.01 16.25 1.50
C ASN A 137 4.73 16.93 0.98
N GLY A 138 4.82 18.22 0.64
CA GLY A 138 3.72 19.02 0.09
C GLY A 138 4.04 19.58 -1.29
N GLN A 139 4.71 18.81 -2.14
CA GLN A 139 5.04 19.23 -3.50
C GLN A 139 3.84 19.08 -4.44
N VAL A 140 3.87 19.76 -5.60
CA VAL A 140 2.78 19.76 -6.59
C VAL A 140 2.29 18.34 -6.94
N ALA A 141 3.20 17.36 -7.03
CA ALA A 141 2.85 15.97 -7.33
C ALA A 141 2.13 15.22 -6.19
N ASP A 142 2.19 15.73 -4.96
CA ASP A 142 1.50 15.17 -3.78
C ASP A 142 0.16 15.87 -3.51
N GLY A 143 -0.02 17.07 -4.07
CA GLY A 143 -1.05 18.03 -3.70
C GLY A 143 -0.61 18.91 -2.51
N GLU A 144 -1.00 20.17 -2.57
CA GLU A 144 -0.66 21.15 -1.53
C GLU A 144 -1.58 21.05 -0.31
N ASP A 145 -2.81 20.55 -0.53
CA ASP A 145 -3.79 20.32 0.54
C ASP A 145 -3.50 18.98 1.24
N LEU A 146 -3.23 19.08 2.55
CA LEU A 146 -2.95 17.95 3.42
C LEU A 146 -4.12 17.59 4.35
N SER A 147 -5.32 18.14 4.11
CA SER A 147 -6.51 17.82 4.91
C SER A 147 -6.80 16.31 4.94
N TRP A 148 -6.40 15.58 3.90
CA TRP A 148 -6.52 14.13 3.80
C TRP A 148 -5.79 13.37 4.94
N LEU A 149 -4.80 13.97 5.61
CA LEU A 149 -4.15 13.38 6.79
C LEU A 149 -5.15 13.05 7.90
N TRP A 150 -6.25 13.81 7.98
CA TRP A 150 -7.30 13.60 8.98
C TRP A 150 -8.22 12.42 8.64
N ASP A 151 -8.21 11.95 7.38
CA ASP A 151 -8.95 10.77 6.93
C ASP A 151 -8.15 9.47 7.12
N VAL A 152 -6.86 9.58 7.47
CA VAL A 152 -5.99 8.43 7.77
C VAL A 152 -6.11 8.06 9.24
N ARG A 153 -6.39 6.80 9.53
CA ARG A 153 -6.51 6.26 10.89
C ARG A 153 -5.14 5.85 11.44
N PHE A 154 -4.30 6.82 11.78
CA PHE A 154 -2.99 6.55 12.39
C PHE A 154 -3.09 5.86 13.75
N GLU A 155 -4.22 5.97 14.42
CA GLU A 155 -4.56 5.28 15.67
C GLU A 155 -4.35 3.76 15.58
N ASP A 156 -4.43 3.20 14.37
CA ASP A 156 -4.22 1.77 14.13
C ASP A 156 -2.75 1.33 14.27
N PHE A 157 -1.77 2.24 14.38
CA PHE A 157 -0.36 1.88 14.57
C PHE A 157 -0.03 1.36 15.98
N GLY A 158 -0.81 1.71 16.98
CA GLY A 158 -0.61 1.24 18.35
C GLY A 158 0.68 1.77 18.99
N GLU A 159 1.52 0.88 19.51
CA GLU A 159 2.67 1.24 20.36
C GLU A 159 3.98 1.56 19.60
N LEU A 160 3.98 1.51 18.27
CA LEU A 160 5.18 1.82 17.49
C LEU A 160 5.53 3.31 17.60
N ALA A 161 6.76 3.60 18.04
CA ALA A 161 7.28 4.97 18.04
C ALA A 161 7.60 5.43 16.62
N VAL A 162 7.02 6.55 16.20
CA VAL A 162 7.12 7.07 14.85
C VAL A 162 8.16 8.19 14.77
N LYS A 163 9.03 8.16 13.76
CA LYS A 163 9.79 9.34 13.31
C LYS A 163 8.97 10.07 12.26
N ALA A 164 8.36 11.20 12.63
CA ALA A 164 7.65 12.07 11.71
C ALA A 164 8.64 12.91 10.91
N SER A 165 8.55 12.90 9.58
CA SER A 165 9.58 13.46 8.71
C SER A 165 9.02 14.06 7.41
N GLY A 166 9.91 14.68 6.63
CA GLY A 166 9.59 15.32 5.36
C GLY A 166 9.26 16.80 5.49
N GLU A 167 9.00 17.47 4.36
CA GLU A 167 8.72 18.92 4.29
C GLU A 167 7.51 19.32 5.16
N ARG A 168 6.53 18.42 5.27
CA ARG A 168 5.31 18.58 6.05
C ARG A 168 5.29 17.71 7.31
N GLY A 169 6.49 17.35 7.79
CA GLY A 169 6.63 16.56 9.02
C GLY A 169 5.97 17.20 10.25
N THR A 170 5.91 18.53 10.31
CA THR A 170 5.22 19.23 11.40
C THR A 170 3.72 19.02 11.38
N ASP A 171 3.07 19.08 10.19
CA ASP A 171 1.64 18.81 10.06
C ASP A 171 1.33 17.34 10.43
N LEU A 172 2.19 16.42 9.99
CA LEU A 172 2.10 15.03 10.37
C LEU A 172 2.25 14.83 11.88
N ALA A 173 3.23 15.50 12.53
CA ALA A 173 3.44 15.41 13.97
C ALA A 173 2.21 15.87 14.75
N VAL A 174 1.56 16.99 14.31
CA VAL A 174 0.29 17.42 14.88
C VAL A 174 -0.77 16.34 14.75
N ARG A 175 -0.94 15.75 13.57
CA ARG A 175 -1.93 14.67 13.35
C ARG A 175 -1.64 13.44 14.22
N LEU A 176 -0.37 13.05 14.38
CA LEU A 176 0.04 11.93 15.24
C LEU A 176 -0.23 12.23 16.72
N THR A 177 -0.06 13.49 17.16
CA THR A 177 -0.44 13.91 18.51
C THR A 177 -1.95 13.68 18.76
N TYR A 178 -2.80 14.06 17.80
CA TYR A 178 -4.25 13.82 17.90
C TYR A 178 -4.65 12.35 17.81
N ALA A 179 -3.78 11.51 17.23
CA ALA A 179 -3.96 10.06 17.19
C ALA A 179 -3.42 9.33 18.45
N ASP A 180 -2.88 10.07 19.42
CA ASP A 180 -2.21 9.54 20.62
C ASP A 180 -1.04 8.58 20.27
N ILE A 181 -0.34 8.87 19.17
CA ILE A 181 0.83 8.10 18.71
C ILE A 181 2.10 8.73 19.24
N GLN A 182 2.93 7.94 19.90
CA GLN A 182 4.25 8.36 20.32
C GLN A 182 5.12 8.65 19.10
N HIS A 183 5.65 9.86 18.99
CA HIS A 183 6.45 10.26 17.84
C HIS A 183 7.54 11.27 18.19
N GLU A 184 8.52 11.38 17.30
CA GLU A 184 9.57 12.39 17.31
C GLU A 184 9.63 13.06 15.93
N LEU A 185 9.67 14.38 15.90
CA LEU A 185 9.84 15.13 14.65
C LEU A 185 11.31 15.17 14.24
N VAL A 186 11.65 14.52 13.13
CA VAL A 186 12.97 14.54 12.49
C VAL A 186 12.80 15.02 11.05
N PRO A 187 12.96 16.32 10.74
CA PRO A 187 12.60 16.89 9.45
C PRO A 187 13.33 16.26 8.25
N ASN A 188 14.61 15.95 8.40
CA ASN A 188 15.37 15.30 7.34
C ASN A 188 15.05 13.79 7.31
N MET A 189 14.57 13.31 6.17
CA MET A 189 14.13 11.91 6.03
C MET A 189 15.29 10.91 6.17
N MET A 190 16.49 11.25 5.69
CA MET A 190 17.66 10.37 5.85
C MET A 190 18.08 10.28 7.34
N ASP A 191 18.08 11.42 8.04
CA ASP A 191 18.38 11.46 9.46
C ASP A 191 17.33 10.70 10.27
N ALA A 192 16.05 10.76 9.87
CA ALA A 192 14.98 9.98 10.49
C ALA A 192 15.23 8.46 10.37
N VAL A 193 15.64 7.98 9.20
CA VAL A 193 16.00 6.58 8.99
C VAL A 193 17.23 6.19 9.84
N LEU A 194 18.26 7.04 9.86
CA LEU A 194 19.48 6.78 10.62
C LEU A 194 19.27 6.86 12.13
N ALA A 195 18.28 7.62 12.60
CA ALA A 195 17.89 7.70 14.01
C ALA A 195 17.06 6.49 14.49
N CYS A 196 16.59 5.62 13.58
CA CYS A 196 15.99 4.35 13.95
C CYS A 196 17.08 3.37 14.43
N PRO A 197 16.77 2.41 15.32
CA PRO A 197 17.65 1.31 15.65
C PRO A 197 18.12 0.53 14.42
N GLU A 198 19.20 -0.24 14.55
CA GLU A 198 19.60 -1.24 13.55
C GLU A 198 18.57 -2.35 13.50
N GLY A 199 18.41 -3.00 12.33
CA GLY A 199 17.41 -4.01 12.07
C GLY A 199 16.41 -3.55 11.02
N ARG A 200 15.15 -3.93 11.16
CA ARG A 200 14.10 -3.63 10.20
C ARG A 200 13.52 -2.23 10.42
N VAL A 201 13.57 -1.40 9.38
CA VAL A 201 13.01 -0.05 9.39
C VAL A 201 11.91 0.05 8.32
N GLU A 202 10.70 0.26 8.78
CA GLU A 202 9.55 0.53 7.90
C GLU A 202 9.47 2.02 7.59
N VAL A 203 9.21 2.35 6.33
CA VAL A 203 9.08 3.74 5.88
C VAL A 203 7.82 3.90 5.06
N LEU A 204 6.87 4.67 5.54
CA LEU A 204 5.69 5.07 4.81
C LEU A 204 5.86 6.49 4.30
N ALA A 205 5.66 6.70 3.01
CA ALA A 205 5.87 8.01 2.43
C ALA A 205 4.85 8.33 1.31
N ASN A 206 4.48 9.61 1.16
CA ASN A 206 3.80 10.04 -0.05
C ASN A 206 4.76 10.11 -1.23
N TYR A 207 4.27 10.45 -2.42
CA TYR A 207 5.01 10.21 -3.66
C TYR A 207 6.38 10.90 -3.72
N THR A 208 6.46 12.18 -3.42
CA THR A 208 7.74 12.90 -3.53
C THR A 208 8.67 12.56 -2.38
N ALA A 209 8.16 12.33 -1.17
CA ALA A 209 8.95 11.86 -0.05
C ALA A 209 9.56 10.48 -0.32
N PHE A 210 8.77 9.54 -0.85
CA PHE A 210 9.24 8.21 -1.26
C PHE A 210 10.36 8.32 -2.32
N ARG A 211 10.09 9.07 -3.40
CA ARG A 211 11.04 9.27 -4.49
C ARG A 211 12.37 9.84 -4.01
N ASP A 212 12.30 10.90 -3.21
CA ASP A 212 13.48 11.67 -2.80
C ASP A 212 14.29 10.89 -1.76
N LEU A 213 13.63 10.21 -0.82
CA LEU A 213 14.31 9.35 0.14
C LEU A 213 14.94 8.13 -0.56
N LYS A 214 14.22 7.46 -1.47
CA LYS A 214 14.79 6.33 -2.23
C LYS A 214 16.05 6.74 -2.97
N ARG A 215 16.05 7.90 -3.64
CA ARG A 215 17.23 8.44 -4.33
C ARG A 215 18.38 8.74 -3.37
N ALA A 216 18.10 9.31 -2.21
CA ALA A 216 19.11 9.60 -1.20
C ALA A 216 19.73 8.32 -0.63
N LEU A 217 18.92 7.30 -0.34
CA LEU A 217 19.38 5.99 0.14
C LEU A 217 20.26 5.29 -0.89
N VAL A 218 19.84 5.23 -2.16
CA VAL A 218 20.63 4.61 -3.23
C VAL A 218 22.00 5.27 -3.35
N ARG A 219 22.07 6.61 -3.40
CA ARG A 219 23.34 7.35 -3.45
C ARG A 219 24.23 7.07 -2.25
N ARG A 220 23.64 6.96 -1.06
CA ARG A 220 24.39 6.67 0.17
C ARG A 220 24.97 5.26 0.15
N ILE A 221 24.19 4.27 -0.26
CA ILE A 221 24.59 2.88 -0.40
C ILE A 221 25.75 2.76 -1.44
N GLU A 222 25.61 3.42 -2.59
CA GLU A 222 26.67 3.45 -3.61
C GLU A 222 27.97 4.06 -3.08
N ALA A 223 27.88 5.14 -2.29
CA ALA A 223 29.05 5.80 -1.70
C ALA A 223 29.76 4.95 -0.60
N GLU A 224 29.02 4.05 0.08
CA GLU A 224 29.60 3.14 1.08
C GLU A 224 30.24 1.88 0.45
N THR A 225 29.91 1.60 -0.81
CA THR A 225 30.41 0.43 -1.55
C THR A 225 31.71 0.72 -2.31
N HIS A 226 32.06 2.01 -2.49
CA HIS A 226 33.29 2.48 -3.15
C HIS A 226 34.30 3.03 -2.15
#